data_fd69b4ca2d02bba0351696e4c8c40cef
#
_entry.id   fd69b4ca2d02bba0351696e4c8c40cef
#
_cell.length_a   1.000
_cell.length_b   1.000
_cell.length_c   1.000
_cell.angle_alpha   90.00
_cell.angle_beta   90.00
_cell.angle_gamma   90.00
#
_symmetry.space_group_name_H-M   'P 1'
#
loop_
_entity.id
_entity.type
_entity.pdbx_description
1 polymer ?
#
loop_
_entity_poly.entity_id
_entity_poly.type
_entity_poly.pdbx_seq_one_letter_code
_entity_poly.pdbx_strand_id
1 'polypeptide(L)'
;MTVTLGILAMLEAKPGKGGELEAFLRAGRELAIAEEGTVTWYAFKISDTSYGIFDSFATDDARTAHINGQIPAALADVSADLLASAPDIRPVDVVAVK
;
A
#
# COMPACT_ATOMS: atom_id res chain seq x y z
N MET A 1 -2.62 -11.18 -19.66
CA MET A 1 -1.92 -11.36 -18.37
C MET A 1 -2.94 -11.54 -17.29
N THR A 2 -2.80 -12.56 -16.48
CA THR A 2 -3.73 -12.82 -15.38
C THR A 2 -3.13 -12.32 -14.08
N VAL A 3 -3.85 -11.43 -13.39
CA VAL A 3 -3.49 -10.96 -12.06
C VAL A 3 -4.07 -11.93 -11.04
N THR A 4 -3.21 -12.59 -10.28
CA THR A 4 -3.63 -13.57 -9.28
C THR A 4 -3.12 -13.27 -7.87
N LEU A 5 -2.25 -12.29 -7.73
CA LEU A 5 -1.58 -11.98 -6.47
C LEU A 5 -1.81 -10.52 -6.09
N GLY A 6 -1.95 -10.27 -4.81
CA GLY A 6 -2.08 -8.91 -4.31
C GLY A 6 -1.51 -8.76 -2.92
N ILE A 7 -1.53 -7.51 -2.44
CA ILE A 7 -1.22 -7.16 -1.07
C ILE A 7 -2.28 -6.19 -0.59
N LEU A 8 -2.82 -6.44 0.60
CA LEU A 8 -3.69 -5.51 1.30
C LEU A 8 -2.94 -4.96 2.51
N ALA A 9 -2.79 -3.65 2.58
CA ALA A 9 -2.19 -2.96 3.72
C ALA A 9 -3.25 -2.09 4.38
N MET A 10 -3.50 -2.28 5.66
CA MET A 10 -4.40 -1.44 6.44
C MET A 10 -3.59 -0.57 7.37
N LEU A 11 -3.92 0.72 7.40
CA LEU A 11 -3.16 1.75 8.10
C LEU A 11 -4.09 2.54 9.01
N GLU A 12 -3.70 2.68 10.27
CA GLU A 12 -4.44 3.49 11.22
C GLU A 12 -3.59 4.69 11.63
N ALA A 13 -4.04 5.90 11.29
CA ALA A 13 -3.33 7.12 11.64
C ALA A 13 -3.53 7.45 13.12
N LYS A 14 -2.53 8.10 13.71
CA LYS A 14 -2.69 8.73 15.04
C LYS A 14 -3.78 9.80 14.96
N PRO A 15 -4.45 10.11 16.08
CA PRO A 15 -5.41 11.22 16.11
C PRO A 15 -4.79 12.50 15.57
N GLY A 16 -5.48 13.16 14.63
CA GLY A 16 -5.01 14.38 13.99
C GLY A 16 -3.99 14.19 12.87
N LYS A 17 -3.57 12.97 12.58
CA LYS A 17 -2.55 12.69 11.56
C LYS A 17 -3.10 12.12 10.25
N GLY A 18 -4.42 11.95 10.16
CA GLY A 18 -5.04 11.39 8.95
C GLY A 18 -4.74 12.19 7.68
N GLY A 19 -4.77 13.52 7.76
CA GLY A 19 -4.46 14.37 6.60
C GLY A 19 -3.02 14.22 6.12
N GLU A 20 -2.07 14.08 7.04
CA GLU A 20 -0.67 13.84 6.68
C GLU A 20 -0.48 12.45 6.07
N LEU A 21 -1.19 11.44 6.60
CA LEU A 21 -1.16 10.09 6.03
C LEU A 21 -1.75 10.10 4.62
N GLU A 22 -2.86 10.79 4.40
CA GLU A 22 -3.46 10.92 3.08
C GLU A 22 -2.47 11.55 2.08
N ALA A 23 -1.79 12.63 2.48
CA ALA A 23 -0.80 13.29 1.64
C ALA A 23 0.36 12.35 1.30
N PHE A 24 0.81 11.57 2.26
CA PHE A 24 1.85 10.56 2.05
C PHE A 24 1.40 9.53 1.01
N LEU A 25 0.18 9.02 1.13
CA LEU A 25 -0.35 8.03 0.19
C LEU A 25 -0.52 8.60 -1.22
N ARG A 26 -0.96 9.85 -1.34
CA ARG A 26 -1.06 10.52 -2.65
C ARG A 26 0.32 10.63 -3.33
N ALA A 27 1.34 10.97 -2.56
CA ALA A 27 2.72 11.04 -3.06
C ALA A 27 3.26 9.66 -3.45
N GLY A 28 2.84 8.61 -2.75
CA GLY A 28 3.25 7.23 -3.01
C GLY A 28 2.86 6.74 -4.41
N ARG A 29 1.86 7.33 -5.03
CA ARG A 29 1.43 6.99 -6.39
C ARG A 29 2.59 7.07 -7.40
N GLU A 30 3.44 8.07 -7.30
CA GLU A 30 4.57 8.23 -8.23
C GLU A 30 5.57 7.07 -8.13
N LEU A 31 5.79 6.57 -6.91
CA LEU A 31 6.64 5.40 -6.71
C LEU A 31 6.00 4.15 -7.30
N ALA A 32 4.69 4.00 -7.14
CA ALA A 32 3.97 2.85 -7.69
C ALA A 32 4.01 2.84 -9.22
N ILE A 33 3.85 4.00 -9.85
CA ILE A 33 3.92 4.14 -11.32
C ILE A 33 5.29 3.71 -11.84
N ALA A 34 6.36 3.96 -11.09
CA ALA A 34 7.71 3.60 -11.49
C ALA A 34 7.99 2.09 -11.35
N GLU A 35 7.13 1.33 -10.66
CA GLU A 35 7.30 -0.11 -10.48
C GLU A 35 6.67 -0.87 -11.65
N GLU A 36 7.49 -1.47 -12.50
CA GLU A 36 7.01 -2.20 -13.69
C GLU A 36 6.15 -3.41 -13.34
N GLY A 37 6.46 -4.08 -12.25
CA GLY A 37 5.77 -5.31 -11.83
C GLY A 37 4.46 -5.07 -11.09
N THR A 38 4.19 -3.86 -10.63
CA THR A 38 2.94 -3.52 -9.96
C THR A 38 1.89 -3.20 -11.01
N VAL A 39 0.87 -4.05 -11.12
CA VAL A 39 -0.16 -3.92 -12.16
C VAL A 39 -1.17 -2.84 -11.79
N THR A 40 -1.70 -2.90 -10.56
CA THR A 40 -2.58 -1.86 -10.02
C THR A 40 -2.13 -1.48 -8.63
N TRP A 41 -2.42 -0.25 -8.26
CA TRP A 41 -2.12 0.27 -6.93
C TRP A 41 -3.19 1.30 -6.56
N TYR A 42 -3.91 1.02 -5.48
CA TYR A 42 -4.94 1.91 -4.97
C TYR A 42 -4.61 2.27 -3.54
N ALA A 43 -4.67 3.57 -3.22
CA ALA A 43 -4.74 4.02 -1.85
C ALA A 43 -6.16 4.51 -1.59
N PHE A 44 -6.73 4.20 -0.44
CA PHE A 44 -8.12 4.54 -0.14
C PHE A 44 -8.28 4.98 1.31
N LYS A 45 -9.35 5.74 1.53
CA LYS A 45 -9.72 6.27 2.84
C LYS A 45 -11.02 5.62 3.29
N ILE A 46 -11.05 5.11 4.50
CA ILE A 46 -12.23 4.53 5.12
C ILE A 46 -12.88 5.53 6.08
N SER A 47 -12.06 6.23 6.86
CA SER A 47 -12.49 7.23 7.82
C SER A 47 -11.39 8.30 7.97
N ASP A 48 -11.57 9.25 8.87
CA ASP A 48 -10.57 10.29 9.10
C ASP A 48 -9.22 9.76 9.55
N THR A 49 -9.16 8.54 10.09
CA THR A 49 -7.92 7.93 10.57
C THR A 49 -7.58 6.60 9.90
N SER A 50 -8.56 5.92 9.27
CA SER A 50 -8.35 4.60 8.68
C SER A 50 -8.18 4.70 7.18
N TYR A 51 -7.06 4.18 6.68
CA TYR A 51 -6.68 4.18 5.28
C TYR A 51 -6.18 2.80 4.89
N GLY A 52 -6.06 2.55 3.59
CA GLY A 52 -5.50 1.31 3.11
C GLY A 52 -4.87 1.45 1.74
N ILE A 53 -4.14 0.41 1.37
CA ILE A 53 -3.57 0.24 0.05
C ILE A 53 -3.93 -1.16 -0.43
N PHE A 54 -4.37 -1.28 -1.68
CA PHE A 54 -4.46 -2.56 -2.36
C PHE A 54 -3.67 -2.47 -3.65
N ASP A 55 -2.78 -3.43 -3.86
CA ASP A 55 -2.03 -3.52 -5.10
C ASP A 55 -2.00 -4.95 -5.62
N SER A 56 -1.74 -5.10 -6.91
CA SER A 56 -1.82 -6.41 -7.56
C SER A 56 -0.63 -6.66 -8.47
N PHE A 57 -0.34 -7.96 -8.65
CA PHE A 57 0.85 -8.45 -9.35
C PHE A 57 0.50 -9.68 -10.17
N ALA A 58 1.21 -9.86 -11.28
CA ALA A 58 1.04 -11.06 -12.11
C ALA A 58 1.95 -12.21 -11.65
N THR A 59 3.03 -11.92 -10.93
CA THR A 59 4.02 -12.92 -10.51
C THR A 59 4.44 -12.73 -9.07
N ASP A 60 4.94 -13.80 -8.44
CA ASP A 60 5.54 -13.73 -7.10
C ASP A 60 6.77 -12.83 -7.08
N ASP A 61 7.58 -12.85 -8.13
CA ASP A 61 8.77 -12.01 -8.21
C ASP A 61 8.41 -10.52 -8.17
N ALA A 62 7.36 -10.13 -8.88
CA ALA A 62 6.89 -8.74 -8.89
C ALA A 62 6.38 -8.33 -7.50
N ARG A 63 5.64 -9.20 -6.83
CA ARG A 63 5.15 -8.93 -5.47
C ARG A 63 6.30 -8.83 -4.47
N THR A 64 7.28 -9.71 -4.56
CA THR A 64 8.47 -9.68 -3.71
C THR A 64 9.27 -8.41 -3.95
N ALA A 65 9.45 -8.01 -5.20
CA ALA A 65 10.13 -6.75 -5.54
C ALA A 65 9.43 -5.54 -4.92
N HIS A 66 8.09 -5.52 -4.95
CA HIS A 66 7.32 -4.44 -4.32
C HIS A 66 7.51 -4.41 -2.80
N ILE A 67 7.45 -5.55 -2.13
CA ILE A 67 7.64 -5.65 -0.68
C ILE A 67 9.02 -5.12 -0.27
N ASN A 68 10.03 -5.32 -1.08
CA ASN A 68 11.40 -4.86 -0.84
C ASN A 68 11.68 -3.50 -1.47
N GLY A 69 10.65 -2.83 -1.99
CA GLY A 69 10.79 -1.58 -2.73
C GLY A 69 10.69 -0.33 -1.89
N GLN A 70 10.53 0.79 -2.58
CA GLN A 70 10.57 2.12 -1.97
C GLN A 70 9.32 2.49 -1.17
N ILE A 71 8.15 1.98 -1.55
CA ILE A 71 6.90 2.33 -0.87
C ILE A 71 6.88 1.79 0.56
N PRO A 72 7.11 0.49 0.80
CA PRO A 72 7.21 -0.02 2.17
C PRO A 72 8.31 0.64 2.98
N ALA A 73 9.45 0.94 2.37
CA ALA A 73 10.55 1.62 3.04
C ALA A 73 10.15 3.03 3.48
N ALA A 74 9.50 3.79 2.59
CA ALA A 74 9.03 5.13 2.92
C ALA A 74 7.94 5.08 4.00
N LEU A 75 7.04 4.09 3.96
CA LEU A 75 6.02 3.90 4.98
C LEU A 75 6.65 3.61 6.35
N ALA A 76 7.68 2.77 6.40
CA ALA A 76 8.40 2.49 7.62
C ALA A 76 9.01 3.77 8.23
N ASP A 77 9.55 4.65 7.38
CA ASP A 77 10.15 5.91 7.81
C ASP A 77 9.15 6.86 8.49
N VAL A 78 7.89 6.86 8.07
CA VAL A 78 6.86 7.76 8.61
C VAL A 78 5.97 7.09 9.66
N SER A 79 6.09 5.78 9.86
CA SER A 79 5.18 5.02 10.75
C SER A 79 5.17 5.53 12.17
N ALA A 80 6.32 5.83 12.75
CA ALA A 80 6.42 6.30 14.13
C ALA A 80 5.70 7.65 14.33
N ASP A 81 5.67 8.48 13.29
CA ASP A 81 5.08 9.81 13.33
C ASP A 81 3.58 9.81 13.04
N LEU A 82 3.16 9.02 12.07
CA LEU A 82 1.82 9.09 11.52
C LEU A 82 0.88 7.97 11.98
N LEU A 83 1.40 6.78 12.32
CA LEU A 83 0.56 5.60 12.57
C LEU A 83 0.39 5.33 14.06
N ALA A 84 -0.85 4.99 14.45
CA ALA A 84 -1.20 4.60 15.81
C ALA A 84 -0.72 3.18 16.14
N SER A 85 -0.55 2.34 15.09
CA SER A 85 -0.12 0.94 15.22
C SER A 85 0.68 0.56 14.00
N ALA A 86 1.39 -0.57 14.06
CA ALA A 86 2.12 -1.10 12.93
C ALA A 86 1.17 -1.36 11.76
N PRO A 87 1.60 -1.14 10.49
CA PRO A 87 0.78 -1.48 9.34
C PRO A 87 0.39 -2.96 9.35
N ASP A 88 -0.88 -3.24 9.05
CA ASP A 88 -1.36 -4.62 8.88
C ASP A 88 -1.24 -4.96 7.40
N ILE A 89 -0.18 -5.67 7.04
CA ILE A 89 0.16 -6.00 5.65
C ILE A 89 -0.09 -7.47 5.41
N ARG A 90 -0.98 -7.77 4.46
CA ARG A 90 -1.39 -9.15 4.15
C ARG A 90 -1.20 -9.46 2.68
N PRO A 91 -0.42 -10.49 2.34
CA PRO A 91 -0.47 -11.04 1.00
C PRO A 91 -1.82 -11.72 0.78
N VAL A 92 -2.39 -11.52 -0.40
CA VAL A 92 -3.70 -12.08 -0.73
C VAL A 92 -3.64 -12.76 -2.10
N ASP A 93 -4.53 -13.74 -2.30
CA ASP A 93 -4.77 -14.32 -3.60
C ASP A 93 -5.97 -13.61 -4.23
N VAL A 94 -5.82 -13.17 -5.46
CA VAL A 94 -6.92 -12.53 -6.19
C VAL A 94 -7.71 -13.64 -6.86
N VAL A 95 -8.97 -13.75 -6.51
CA VAL A 95 -9.84 -14.85 -6.99
C VAL A 95 -10.70 -14.46 -8.17
N ALA A 96 -10.89 -13.16 -8.40
CA ALA A 96 -11.65 -12.65 -9.55
C ALA A 96 -11.21 -11.23 -9.87
N VAL A 97 -11.12 -10.93 -11.16
CA VAL A 97 -10.79 -9.60 -11.69
C VAL A 97 -11.83 -9.26 -12.75
N LYS A 98 -12.29 -8.01 -12.70
CA LYS A 98 -13.22 -7.52 -13.73
C LYS A 98 -12.48 -7.32 -15.05
#